data_609d06e42ad379926d7cee9b64abafbf
#
_entry.id   609d06e42ad379926d7cee9b64abafbf
#
_cell.length_a   1.000
_cell.length_b   1.000
_cell.length_c   1.000
_cell.angle_alpha   90.00
_cell.angle_beta   90.00
_cell.angle_gamma   90.00
#
_symmetry.space_group_name_H-M   'P 1'
#
loop_
_entity.id
_entity.type
_entity.pdbx_description
1 polymer ?
#
loop_
_entity_poly.entity_id
_entity_poly.type
_entity_poly.pdbx_seq_one_letter_code
_entity_poly.pdbx_strand_id
1 'polypeptide(L)'
;MSESLNEIAKKLKDNGKKVQLIYAFNGTGKTRLSREFKNLVSPKDDEEAEETGLLNKKILYYNAFTEDLFYWDNDLENDSYRKLIIRPNAFTKWIFEDQGQDGNVTDIFQRYADQKLTPHFNARYIKVDDRDIIVPAFSEVTFTYERGNDEKSENVKISKGEESCFIWSVFYSLLEQVIGVLSIDKDSIYEERGTNQFDKIEYVFIDDPVSSLDDKHLIELAVNLAELIKLDKSELKFVITTHNPLFFNVLSNHISKGKLKKWILEKDQKNTFILKEQDKDSPFSYHIFLMKEIEEAIQTGQVRRYHFSNLRNILEKTSTFLGYDEWNELLPKTEDGKPKAYENRLISLYNHSKQSGEEITELHDRDKRFLEKLLKYIKENHQFK
;
A
#
# COMPACT_ATOMS: atom_id res chain seq x y z
N MET A 1 -18.47 -3.06 18.26
CA MET A 1 -19.51 -2.07 17.93
C MET A 1 -19.11 -1.47 16.59
N SER A 2 -20.07 -1.15 15.75
CA SER A 2 -19.81 -0.47 14.48
C SER A 2 -19.61 1.02 14.73
N GLU A 3 -18.59 1.60 14.09
CA GLU A 3 -18.13 2.98 14.27
C GLU A 3 -18.16 3.72 12.93
N SER A 4 -18.25 5.04 12.95
CA SER A 4 -17.98 5.89 11.79
C SER A 4 -16.47 6.02 11.57
N LEU A 5 -16.03 6.38 10.36
CA LEU A 5 -14.60 6.63 10.08
C LEU A 5 -14.05 7.79 10.93
N ASN A 6 -14.88 8.78 11.27
CA ASN A 6 -14.47 9.89 12.13
C ASN A 6 -14.19 9.42 13.59
N GLU A 7 -15.05 8.54 14.13
CA GLU A 7 -14.81 7.94 15.46
C GLU A 7 -13.55 7.08 15.45
N ILE A 8 -13.32 6.30 14.37
CA ILE A 8 -12.08 5.54 14.21
C ILE A 8 -10.86 6.48 14.12
N ALA A 9 -10.95 7.56 13.35
CA ALA A 9 -9.87 8.56 13.25
C ALA A 9 -9.54 9.17 14.62
N LYS A 10 -10.54 9.50 15.44
CA LYS A 10 -10.35 9.96 16.83
C LYS A 10 -9.64 8.92 17.68
N LYS A 11 -10.08 7.66 17.61
CA LYS A 11 -9.47 6.55 18.32
C LYS A 11 -8.00 6.33 17.95
N LEU A 12 -7.66 6.49 16.66
CA LEU A 12 -6.28 6.43 16.20
C LEU A 12 -5.46 7.63 16.71
N LYS A 13 -6.02 8.85 16.69
CA LYS A 13 -5.35 10.05 17.20
C LYS A 13 -5.06 9.97 18.68
N ASP A 14 -6.01 9.48 19.47
CA ASP A 14 -5.92 9.38 20.93
C ASP A 14 -5.02 8.21 21.37
N ASN A 15 -4.63 7.33 20.46
CA ASN A 15 -3.75 6.22 20.77
C ASN A 15 -2.31 6.70 20.97
N GLY A 16 -1.71 6.31 22.10
CA GLY A 16 -0.35 6.73 22.48
C GLY A 16 0.80 5.94 21.82
N LYS A 17 0.52 4.96 20.94
CA LYS A 17 1.56 4.18 20.28
C LYS A 17 2.24 4.97 19.16
N LYS A 18 3.55 4.77 19.02
CA LYS A 18 4.36 5.43 17.98
C LYS A 18 3.92 5.01 16.58
N VAL A 19 3.56 3.73 16.39
CA VAL A 19 3.14 3.18 15.12
C VAL A 19 1.80 2.48 15.24
N GLN A 20 0.88 2.82 14.37
CA GLN A 20 -0.40 2.14 14.21
C GLN A 20 -0.47 1.57 12.79
N LEU A 21 -0.47 0.25 12.68
CA LEU A 21 -0.50 -0.46 11.42
C LEU A 21 -1.89 -1.06 11.21
N ILE A 22 -2.55 -0.69 10.12
CA ILE A 22 -3.94 -1.03 9.83
C ILE A 22 -3.99 -1.89 8.57
N TYR A 23 -4.45 -3.12 8.71
CA TYR A 23 -4.80 -3.94 7.55
C TYR A 23 -6.25 -3.70 7.15
N ALA A 24 -6.50 -3.52 5.85
CA ALA A 24 -7.85 -3.42 5.32
C ALA A 24 -7.88 -3.80 3.83
N PHE A 25 -8.90 -4.54 3.41
CA PHE A 25 -9.10 -4.89 2.01
C PHE A 25 -9.35 -3.67 1.12
N ASN A 26 -9.16 -3.85 -0.18
CA ASN A 26 -9.53 -2.83 -1.15
C ASN A 26 -11.06 -2.57 -1.08
N GLY A 27 -11.45 -1.29 -1.19
CA GLY A 27 -12.85 -0.88 -1.05
C GLY A 27 -13.36 -0.77 0.39
N THR A 28 -12.59 -1.15 1.42
CA THR A 28 -13.01 -1.03 2.84
C THR A 28 -13.04 0.43 3.32
N GLY A 29 -12.33 1.36 2.65
CA GLY A 29 -12.36 2.78 3.01
C GLY A 29 -11.06 3.31 3.63
N LYS A 30 -9.90 2.67 3.38
CA LYS A 30 -8.57 3.15 3.82
C LYS A 30 -8.36 4.64 3.51
N THR A 31 -8.49 5.01 2.23
CA THR A 31 -8.30 6.39 1.77
C THR A 31 -9.35 7.37 2.34
N ARG A 32 -10.57 6.90 2.65
CA ARG A 32 -11.55 7.73 3.36
C ARG A 32 -11.14 7.95 4.82
N LEU A 33 -10.66 6.90 5.49
CA LEU A 33 -10.14 7.00 6.85
C LEU A 33 -8.95 7.97 6.91
N SER A 34 -8.03 7.88 5.96
CA SER A 34 -6.86 8.75 5.90
C SER A 34 -7.25 10.23 5.73
N ARG A 35 -8.29 10.53 4.95
CA ARG A 35 -8.83 11.90 4.81
C ARG A 35 -9.51 12.39 6.09
N GLU A 36 -10.33 11.56 6.75
CA GLU A 36 -10.93 11.89 8.04
C GLU A 36 -9.85 12.17 9.09
N PHE A 37 -8.79 11.36 9.12
CA PHE A 37 -7.67 11.57 10.02
C PHE A 37 -6.93 12.88 9.72
N LYS A 38 -6.63 13.16 8.44
CA LYS A 38 -6.03 14.43 8.01
C LYS A 38 -6.86 15.61 8.45
N ASN A 39 -8.18 15.60 8.19
CA ASN A 39 -9.09 16.68 8.56
C ASN A 39 -9.17 16.88 10.08
N LEU A 40 -9.04 15.79 10.87
CA LEU A 40 -9.05 15.86 12.34
C LEU A 40 -7.75 16.45 12.91
N VAL A 41 -6.60 16.20 12.27
CA VAL A 41 -5.29 16.70 12.70
C VAL A 41 -5.04 18.11 12.20
N SER A 42 -5.43 18.41 10.95
CA SER A 42 -5.28 19.70 10.28
C SER A 42 -6.60 20.10 9.63
N PRO A 43 -7.53 20.74 10.37
CA PRO A 43 -8.79 21.23 9.84
C PRO A 43 -8.58 22.27 8.73
N LYS A 44 -9.52 22.36 7.79
CA LYS A 44 -9.43 23.23 6.61
C LYS A 44 -9.39 24.74 6.91
N ASP A 45 -9.79 25.16 8.10
CA ASP A 45 -9.71 26.57 8.52
C ASP A 45 -8.26 27.08 8.69
N ASP A 46 -7.27 26.14 8.67
CA ASP A 46 -5.84 26.44 8.61
C ASP A 46 -5.34 26.58 7.13
N GLU A 47 -6.23 26.62 6.11
CA GLU A 47 -5.89 26.63 4.66
C GLU A 47 -5.31 27.96 4.13
N GLU A 48 -5.22 29.02 4.90
CA GLU A 48 -4.30 30.13 4.59
C GLU A 48 -2.82 29.68 4.51
N ALA A 49 -2.58 28.40 4.83
CA ALA A 49 -1.26 27.75 4.82
C ALA A 49 -0.82 27.15 3.48
N GLU A 50 -1.61 27.18 2.40
CA GLU A 50 -1.13 26.70 1.10
C GLU A 50 0.00 27.57 0.53
N GLU A 51 0.03 28.87 0.88
CA GLU A 51 1.11 29.78 0.50
C GLU A 51 2.38 29.63 1.39
N THR A 52 2.27 29.05 2.59
CA THR A 52 3.39 28.96 3.55
C THR A 52 4.18 27.65 3.49
N GLY A 53 3.93 26.81 2.50
CA GLY A 53 4.67 25.56 2.29
C GLY A 53 4.47 24.52 3.41
N LEU A 54 5.57 23.98 3.97
CA LEU A 54 5.55 22.95 5.00
C LEU A 54 5.45 23.49 6.44
N LEU A 55 5.69 24.80 6.65
CA LEU A 55 5.83 25.46 7.95
C LEU A 55 4.63 25.30 8.91
N ASN A 56 3.42 25.10 8.40
CA ASN A 56 2.22 24.97 9.22
C ASN A 56 1.57 23.59 9.17
N LYS A 57 2.18 22.61 8.50
CA LYS A 57 1.60 21.28 8.37
C LYS A 57 1.83 20.46 9.65
N LYS A 58 0.74 19.90 10.21
CA LYS A 58 0.79 18.99 11.36
C LYS A 58 0.92 17.52 10.94
N ILE A 59 0.71 17.22 9.66
CA ILE A 59 0.72 15.87 9.14
C ILE A 59 1.46 15.79 7.82
N LEU A 60 2.41 14.86 7.74
CA LEU A 60 2.99 14.42 6.49
C LEU A 60 2.14 13.27 5.96
N TYR A 61 1.69 13.38 4.70
CA TYR A 61 0.64 12.53 4.18
C TYR A 61 0.98 11.96 2.81
N TYR A 62 1.04 10.62 2.73
CA TYR A 62 1.19 9.87 1.49
C TYR A 62 -0.07 9.04 1.21
N ASN A 63 -0.58 9.10 0.01
CA ASN A 63 -1.71 8.31 -0.45
C ASN A 63 -1.76 8.25 -1.98
N ALA A 64 -2.77 7.57 -2.55
CA ALA A 64 -2.99 7.48 -3.99
C ALA A 64 -3.04 8.87 -4.69
N PHE A 65 -3.52 9.94 -4.02
CA PHE A 65 -3.50 11.30 -4.60
C PHE A 65 -2.11 11.91 -4.63
N THR A 66 -1.17 11.45 -3.83
CA THR A 66 0.24 11.82 -3.97
C THR A 66 0.78 11.30 -5.30
N GLU A 67 0.33 10.11 -5.72
CA GLU A 67 0.65 9.56 -7.04
C GLU A 67 0.02 10.39 -8.18
N ASP A 68 -1.14 11.00 -8.00
CA ASP A 68 -1.80 11.89 -8.99
C ASP A 68 -1.04 13.20 -9.25
N LEU A 69 -0.03 13.54 -8.44
CA LEU A 69 0.89 14.64 -8.73
C LEU A 69 1.85 14.31 -9.88
N PHE A 70 1.94 13.05 -10.26
CA PHE A 70 2.82 12.54 -11.31
C PHE A 70 1.99 11.94 -12.43
N TYR A 71 2.27 12.32 -13.67
CA TYR A 71 1.59 11.76 -14.84
C TYR A 71 2.48 11.75 -16.07
N TRP A 72 2.26 10.78 -16.95
CA TRP A 72 3.05 10.64 -18.16
C TRP A 72 2.58 11.58 -19.28
N ASP A 73 3.53 12.30 -19.85
CA ASP A 73 3.45 12.83 -21.20
C ASP A 73 4.11 11.80 -22.14
N ASN A 74 3.29 11.11 -22.95
CA ASN A 74 3.75 10.01 -23.78
C ASN A 74 4.21 10.46 -25.16
N ASP A 75 4.22 11.77 -25.48
CA ASP A 75 4.56 12.29 -26.82
C ASP A 75 3.83 11.52 -27.93
N LEU A 76 2.50 11.52 -27.88
CA LEU A 76 1.65 10.70 -28.76
C LEU A 76 1.83 11.02 -30.26
N GLU A 77 2.40 12.19 -30.61
CA GLU A 77 2.64 12.60 -32.00
C GLU A 77 3.92 11.98 -32.55
N ASN A 78 5.02 11.99 -31.76
CA ASN A 78 6.34 11.56 -32.24
C ASN A 78 6.83 10.27 -31.60
N ASP A 79 6.24 9.84 -30.47
CA ASP A 79 6.59 8.66 -29.68
C ASP A 79 8.10 8.57 -29.33
N SER A 80 8.74 9.72 -29.14
CA SER A 80 10.19 9.83 -28.97
C SER A 80 10.62 10.47 -27.66
N TYR A 81 9.86 11.45 -27.15
CA TYR A 81 10.22 12.22 -25.96
C TYR A 81 9.23 12.00 -24.81
N ARG A 82 9.27 10.81 -24.23
CA ARG A 82 8.42 10.43 -23.11
C ARG A 82 8.97 10.96 -21.80
N LYS A 83 8.13 11.60 -20.99
CA LYS A 83 8.51 12.17 -19.70
C LYS A 83 7.42 12.03 -18.67
N LEU A 84 7.83 11.92 -17.40
CA LEU A 84 6.95 12.00 -16.25
C LEU A 84 6.85 13.46 -15.82
N ILE A 85 5.63 13.99 -15.80
CA ILE A 85 5.36 15.36 -15.36
C ILE A 85 5.10 15.34 -13.86
N ILE A 86 5.75 16.26 -13.15
CA ILE A 86 5.54 16.50 -11.74
C ILE A 86 4.73 17.79 -11.61
N ARG A 87 3.51 17.72 -11.09
CA ARG A 87 2.72 18.93 -10.83
C ARG A 87 3.40 19.73 -9.73
N PRO A 88 3.75 21.01 -9.98
CA PRO A 88 4.39 21.86 -8.98
C PRO A 88 3.54 21.96 -7.71
N ASN A 89 4.15 21.72 -6.58
CA ASN A 89 3.55 21.83 -5.26
C ASN A 89 4.63 22.14 -4.22
N ALA A 90 4.22 22.62 -3.05
CA ALA A 90 5.14 23.02 -1.99
C ALA A 90 6.09 21.88 -1.53
N PHE A 91 5.65 20.65 -1.63
CA PHE A 91 6.38 19.47 -1.24
C PHE A 91 7.53 19.15 -2.21
N THR A 92 7.25 19.04 -3.53
CA THR A 92 8.27 18.75 -4.55
C THR A 92 9.24 19.90 -4.72
N LYS A 93 8.74 21.17 -4.61
CA LYS A 93 9.59 22.34 -4.62
C LYS A 93 10.61 22.30 -3.48
N TRP A 94 10.13 22.06 -2.26
CA TRP A 94 11.02 22.02 -1.10
C TRP A 94 12.10 20.93 -1.23
N ILE A 95 11.72 19.70 -1.62
CA ILE A 95 12.67 18.59 -1.75
C ILE A 95 13.72 18.86 -2.81
N PHE A 96 13.33 19.32 -3.99
CA PHE A 96 14.23 19.42 -5.12
C PHE A 96 14.93 20.78 -5.18
N GLU A 97 14.20 21.90 -5.05
CA GLU A 97 14.77 23.23 -5.19
C GLU A 97 15.45 23.71 -3.90
N ASP A 98 14.80 23.56 -2.74
CA ASP A 98 15.29 24.10 -1.48
C ASP A 98 16.34 23.18 -0.84
N GLN A 99 16.18 21.84 -0.96
CA GLN A 99 17.06 20.86 -0.32
C GLN A 99 18.00 20.12 -1.28
N GLY A 100 17.83 20.23 -2.60
CA GLY A 100 18.70 19.58 -3.58
C GLY A 100 18.75 18.05 -3.44
N GLN A 101 17.60 17.41 -3.16
CA GLN A 101 17.53 15.97 -2.88
C GLN A 101 17.34 15.10 -4.13
N ASP A 102 17.53 15.63 -5.32
CA ASP A 102 17.42 14.90 -6.58
C ASP A 102 18.40 13.71 -6.66
N GLY A 103 19.63 13.88 -6.16
CA GLY A 103 20.60 12.79 -6.02
C GLY A 103 20.13 11.70 -5.06
N ASN A 104 19.65 12.06 -3.86
CA ASN A 104 19.14 11.09 -2.88
C ASN A 104 17.90 10.35 -3.39
N VAL A 105 16.98 11.06 -4.05
CA VAL A 105 15.81 10.44 -4.70
C VAL A 105 16.24 9.44 -5.77
N THR A 106 17.27 9.78 -6.56
CA THR A 106 17.85 8.88 -7.57
C THR A 106 18.41 7.61 -6.94
N ASP A 107 19.20 7.74 -5.88
CA ASP A 107 19.81 6.60 -5.18
C ASP A 107 18.75 5.68 -4.55
N ILE A 108 17.72 6.25 -3.94
CA ILE A 108 16.60 5.50 -3.38
C ILE A 108 15.82 4.79 -4.49
N PHE A 109 15.53 5.48 -5.59
CA PHE A 109 14.82 4.91 -6.73
C PHE A 109 15.58 3.75 -7.35
N GLN A 110 16.87 3.90 -7.61
CA GLN A 110 17.73 2.85 -8.18
C GLN A 110 17.82 1.62 -7.26
N ARG A 111 17.73 1.79 -5.96
CA ARG A 111 17.67 0.69 -4.99
C ARG A 111 16.41 -0.15 -5.15
N TYR A 112 15.25 0.50 -5.38
CA TYR A 112 13.96 -0.19 -5.49
C TYR A 112 13.62 -0.66 -6.91
N ALA A 113 14.16 -0.04 -7.94
CA ALA A 113 13.87 -0.38 -9.33
C ALA A 113 15.03 -1.16 -9.97
N ASP A 114 15.93 -0.47 -10.64
CA ASP A 114 17.12 -1.04 -11.27
C ASP A 114 18.24 0.00 -11.24
N GLN A 115 19.46 -0.42 -10.85
CA GLN A 115 20.65 0.46 -10.80
C GLN A 115 21.01 1.06 -12.16
N LYS A 116 20.58 0.45 -13.27
CA LYS A 116 20.79 0.93 -14.63
C LYS A 116 19.77 1.96 -15.07
N LEU A 117 18.71 2.16 -14.31
CA LEU A 117 17.63 3.09 -14.62
C LEU A 117 17.85 4.40 -13.88
N THR A 118 18.13 5.48 -14.62
CA THR A 118 18.50 6.77 -14.01
C THR A 118 17.47 7.84 -14.37
N PRO A 119 16.84 8.50 -13.36
CA PRO A 119 15.97 9.64 -13.57
C PRO A 119 16.81 10.91 -13.84
N HIS A 120 16.35 11.75 -14.77
CA HIS A 120 16.93 13.05 -15.10
C HIS A 120 15.87 14.13 -14.98
N PHE A 121 16.11 15.08 -14.09
CA PHE A 121 15.21 16.20 -13.85
C PHE A 121 15.55 17.36 -14.79
N ASN A 122 14.54 18.08 -15.27
CA ASN A 122 14.73 19.23 -16.11
C ASN A 122 15.27 20.44 -15.31
N ALA A 123 16.14 21.23 -15.93
CA ALA A 123 16.40 22.60 -15.52
C ALA A 123 15.22 23.50 -15.94
N ARG A 124 15.12 24.70 -15.38
CA ARG A 124 14.14 25.70 -15.82
C ARG A 124 14.42 26.09 -17.27
N TYR A 125 13.39 26.06 -18.12
CA TYR A 125 13.49 26.46 -19.52
C TYR A 125 12.20 27.16 -20.01
N ILE A 126 12.27 27.79 -21.18
CA ILE A 126 11.13 28.41 -21.86
C ILE A 126 10.76 27.52 -23.04
N LYS A 127 9.54 27.01 -23.06
CA LYS A 127 8.98 26.32 -24.21
C LYS A 127 8.45 27.40 -25.16
N VAL A 128 9.05 27.48 -26.35
CA VAL A 128 8.66 28.45 -27.39
C VAL A 128 7.46 27.84 -28.13
N ASP A 129 6.28 28.28 -27.76
CA ASP A 129 5.01 28.11 -28.45
C ASP A 129 4.41 29.50 -28.69
N ASP A 130 3.19 29.59 -29.26
CA ASP A 130 2.47 30.88 -29.46
C ASP A 130 2.39 31.82 -28.22
N ARG A 131 2.82 31.34 -27.04
CA ARG A 131 2.83 32.05 -25.75
C ARG A 131 4.02 31.67 -24.88
N ASP A 132 5.21 31.83 -25.17
CA ASP A 132 6.38 31.50 -24.32
C ASP A 132 6.05 30.96 -22.92
N ILE A 133 5.89 29.63 -22.78
CA ILE A 133 5.52 28.98 -21.51
C ILE A 133 6.79 28.70 -20.72
N ILE A 134 6.90 29.23 -19.50
CA ILE A 134 7.99 28.91 -18.58
C ILE A 134 7.73 27.54 -17.98
N VAL A 135 8.63 26.59 -18.20
CA VAL A 135 8.64 25.26 -17.56
C VAL A 135 9.55 25.33 -16.33
N PRO A 136 9.02 25.15 -15.12
CA PRO A 136 9.81 25.19 -13.90
C PRO A 136 10.88 24.09 -13.86
N ALA A 137 11.96 24.30 -13.14
CA ALA A 137 12.90 23.25 -12.81
C ALA A 137 12.19 22.12 -12.02
N PHE A 138 12.66 20.88 -12.15
CA PHE A 138 12.11 19.71 -11.46
C PHE A 138 10.62 19.45 -11.67
N SER A 139 10.06 19.96 -12.76
CA SER A 139 8.66 19.67 -13.13
C SER A 139 8.51 18.55 -14.15
N GLU A 140 9.62 18.09 -14.72
CA GLU A 140 9.69 17.00 -15.70
C GLU A 140 10.82 16.06 -15.37
N VAL A 141 10.60 14.76 -15.56
CA VAL A 141 11.61 13.71 -15.38
C VAL A 141 11.63 12.80 -16.59
N THR A 142 12.79 12.63 -17.18
CA THR A 142 13.06 11.60 -18.18
C THR A 142 13.89 10.49 -17.57
N PHE A 143 13.85 9.30 -18.15
CA PHE A 143 14.60 8.15 -17.66
C PHE A 143 15.52 7.63 -18.75
N THR A 144 16.76 7.29 -18.37
CA THR A 144 17.72 6.59 -19.21
C THR A 144 17.97 5.20 -18.67
N TYR A 145 18.21 4.24 -19.56
CA TYR A 145 18.58 2.87 -19.21
C TYR A 145 19.93 2.49 -19.83
N GLU A 146 20.87 2.02 -19.02
CA GLU A 146 22.20 1.60 -19.46
C GLU A 146 22.19 0.18 -20.01
N ARG A 147 22.57 -0.02 -21.27
CA ARG A 147 22.53 -1.31 -21.96
C ARG A 147 23.81 -2.14 -21.89
N GLY A 148 24.86 -1.64 -21.22
CA GLY A 148 26.08 -2.42 -20.97
C GLY A 148 27.21 -2.28 -21.99
N ASN A 149 27.04 -1.53 -23.07
CA ASN A 149 28.08 -1.26 -24.12
C ASN A 149 28.28 0.24 -24.33
N ASP A 150 28.28 1.05 -23.26
CA ASP A 150 28.25 2.51 -23.31
C ASP A 150 27.04 3.10 -24.08
N GLU A 151 26.12 2.26 -24.55
CA GLU A 151 24.86 2.68 -25.16
C GLU A 151 23.81 2.94 -24.09
N LYS A 152 23.25 4.16 -24.08
CA LYS A 152 22.12 4.55 -23.24
C LYS A 152 20.87 4.64 -24.08
N SER A 153 19.79 3.99 -23.63
CA SER A 153 18.45 4.27 -24.16
C SER A 153 17.92 5.50 -23.44
N GLU A 154 17.63 6.55 -24.20
CA GLU A 154 17.08 7.80 -23.67
C GLU A 154 15.54 7.79 -23.70
N ASN A 155 14.91 8.58 -22.83
CA ASN A 155 13.46 8.79 -22.75
C ASN A 155 12.67 7.48 -22.63
N VAL A 156 13.19 6.54 -21.82
CA VAL A 156 12.55 5.24 -21.59
C VAL A 156 11.28 5.43 -20.76
N LYS A 157 10.18 4.84 -21.23
CA LYS A 157 8.97 4.74 -20.40
C LYS A 157 9.15 3.59 -19.42
N ILE A 158 9.11 3.91 -18.14
CA ILE A 158 9.20 2.93 -17.05
C ILE A 158 7.87 2.20 -16.82
N SER A 159 7.93 1.02 -16.23
CA SER A 159 6.74 0.25 -15.83
C SER A 159 5.96 0.94 -14.71
N LYS A 160 4.71 0.52 -14.48
CA LYS A 160 3.89 1.05 -13.38
C LYS A 160 4.50 0.77 -11.99
N GLY A 161 5.17 -0.37 -11.83
CA GLY A 161 5.90 -0.68 -10.58
C GLY A 161 7.07 0.28 -10.35
N GLU A 162 7.89 0.51 -11.37
CA GLU A 162 9.00 1.47 -11.29
C GLU A 162 8.50 2.92 -11.07
N GLU A 163 7.39 3.31 -11.69
CA GLU A 163 6.75 4.61 -11.44
C GLU A 163 6.35 4.75 -9.96
N SER A 164 5.71 3.74 -9.39
CA SER A 164 5.37 3.74 -7.96
C SER A 164 6.60 3.78 -7.07
N CYS A 165 7.68 3.07 -7.44
CA CYS A 165 8.98 3.16 -6.74
C CYS A 165 9.56 4.58 -6.80
N PHE A 166 9.48 5.26 -7.96
CA PHE A 166 9.98 6.62 -8.12
C PHE A 166 9.21 7.60 -7.22
N ILE A 167 7.87 7.56 -7.26
CA ILE A 167 7.02 8.42 -6.44
C ILE A 167 7.26 8.16 -4.94
N TRP A 168 7.38 6.89 -4.56
CA TRP A 168 7.74 6.50 -3.20
C TRP A 168 9.11 7.06 -2.80
N SER A 169 10.11 7.02 -3.69
CA SER A 169 11.46 7.52 -3.41
C SER A 169 11.47 9.03 -3.10
N VAL A 170 10.64 9.80 -3.80
CA VAL A 170 10.46 11.23 -3.52
C VAL A 170 9.88 11.43 -2.11
N PHE A 171 8.83 10.68 -1.76
CA PHE A 171 8.23 10.76 -0.43
C PHE A 171 9.18 10.26 0.67
N TYR A 172 9.87 9.17 0.43
CA TYR A 172 10.81 8.56 1.38
C TYR A 172 11.98 9.50 1.68
N SER A 173 12.54 10.15 0.65
CA SER A 173 13.58 11.17 0.83
C SER A 173 13.12 12.32 1.72
N LEU A 174 11.87 12.82 1.54
CA LEU A 174 11.31 13.81 2.46
C LEU A 174 11.19 13.26 3.88
N LEU A 175 10.69 12.05 4.04
CA LEU A 175 10.50 11.43 5.35
C LEU A 175 11.83 11.29 6.08
N GLU A 176 12.91 10.91 5.38
CA GLU A 176 14.28 10.87 5.95
C GLU A 176 14.72 12.25 6.44
N GLN A 177 14.51 13.31 5.66
CA GLN A 177 14.86 14.68 6.04
C GLN A 177 14.05 15.14 7.27
N VAL A 178 12.74 14.91 7.26
CA VAL A 178 11.85 15.26 8.40
C VAL A 178 12.30 14.57 9.67
N ILE A 179 12.55 13.25 9.62
CA ILE A 179 13.02 12.48 10.77
C ILE A 179 14.39 12.95 11.22
N GLY A 180 15.32 13.20 10.28
CA GLY A 180 16.66 13.72 10.58
C GLY A 180 16.57 15.04 11.37
N VAL A 181 15.82 16.01 10.88
CA VAL A 181 15.66 17.32 11.52
C VAL A 181 14.95 17.22 12.88
N LEU A 182 13.86 16.47 12.97
CA LEU A 182 13.08 16.35 14.21
C LEU A 182 13.76 15.47 15.28
N SER A 183 14.74 14.67 14.90
CA SER A 183 15.56 13.88 15.85
C SER A 183 16.64 14.71 16.56
N ILE A 184 16.91 15.93 16.09
CA ILE A 184 17.79 16.89 16.73
C ILE A 184 16.98 17.72 17.72
N ASP A 185 17.54 17.96 18.91
CA ASP A 185 16.88 18.74 19.97
C ASP A 185 16.50 20.14 19.45
N LYS A 186 15.30 20.60 19.83
CA LYS A 186 14.80 21.94 19.44
C LYS A 186 15.65 23.09 19.98
N ASP A 187 16.32 22.86 21.12
CA ASP A 187 17.20 23.83 21.76
C ASP A 187 18.65 23.78 21.19
N SER A 188 18.94 22.86 20.27
CA SER A 188 20.21 22.81 19.57
C SER A 188 20.43 24.03 18.68
N ILE A 189 21.67 24.39 18.44
CA ILE A 189 22.05 25.53 17.59
C ILE A 189 21.45 25.34 16.19
N TYR A 190 20.86 26.40 15.63
CA TYR A 190 20.20 26.38 14.33
C TYR A 190 21.06 25.78 13.21
N GLU A 191 22.39 25.97 13.29
CA GLU A 191 23.37 25.41 12.35
C GLU A 191 23.38 23.87 12.32
N GLU A 192 23.07 23.20 13.45
CA GLU A 192 23.00 21.74 13.51
C GLU A 192 21.68 21.20 12.95
N ARG A 193 20.60 21.97 13.10
CA ARG A 193 19.24 21.54 12.74
C ARG A 193 18.85 21.94 11.30
N GLY A 194 19.42 23.00 10.78
CA GLY A 194 19.25 23.51 9.41
C GLY A 194 17.90 24.13 9.10
N THR A 195 16.80 23.72 9.75
CA THR A 195 15.45 24.24 9.50
C THR A 195 14.49 24.03 10.68
N ASN A 196 13.49 24.89 10.81
CA ASN A 196 12.38 24.75 11.76
C ASN A 196 11.03 24.43 11.05
N GLN A 197 11.06 24.18 9.75
CA GLN A 197 9.85 24.00 8.93
C GLN A 197 9.00 22.78 9.35
N PHE A 198 9.60 21.80 10.04
CA PHE A 198 8.94 20.56 10.43
C PHE A 198 8.42 20.54 11.86
N ASP A 199 8.65 21.59 12.64
CA ASP A 199 8.40 21.63 14.09
C ASP A 199 6.95 21.35 14.49
N LYS A 200 6.02 21.59 13.58
CA LYS A 200 4.58 21.36 13.80
C LYS A 200 4.12 19.97 13.35
N ILE A 201 4.98 19.19 12.68
CA ILE A 201 4.60 17.85 12.21
C ILE A 201 4.53 16.92 13.42
N GLU A 202 3.36 16.36 13.67
CA GLU A 202 3.06 15.42 14.74
C GLU A 202 2.81 14.01 14.21
N TYR A 203 2.31 13.92 12.96
CA TYR A 203 1.88 12.66 12.36
C TYR A 203 2.47 12.45 10.97
N VAL A 204 2.74 11.19 10.68
CA VAL A 204 3.00 10.67 9.33
C VAL A 204 1.91 9.68 9.01
N PHE A 205 1.10 9.93 7.98
CA PHE A 205 0.09 9.00 7.51
C PHE A 205 0.47 8.46 6.15
N ILE A 206 0.60 7.14 6.05
CA ILE A 206 0.97 6.43 4.83
C ILE A 206 -0.19 5.51 4.43
N ASP A 207 -0.90 5.86 3.37
CA ASP A 207 -2.05 5.10 2.88
C ASP A 207 -1.64 4.23 1.69
N ASP A 208 -1.49 2.94 1.96
CA ASP A 208 -1.30 1.86 0.99
C ASP A 208 -0.11 2.07 0.02
N PRO A 209 1.12 2.16 0.52
CA PRO A 209 2.30 2.58 -0.26
C PRO A 209 2.75 1.55 -1.32
N VAL A 210 2.07 0.42 -1.46
CA VAL A 210 2.58 -0.76 -2.18
C VAL A 210 1.61 -1.29 -3.24
N SER A 211 0.82 -0.43 -3.88
CA SER A 211 -0.27 -0.86 -4.77
C SER A 211 0.19 -1.61 -6.04
N SER A 212 1.45 -1.49 -6.47
CA SER A 212 1.94 -2.00 -7.76
C SER A 212 3.31 -2.68 -7.71
N LEU A 213 3.81 -3.02 -6.51
CA LEU A 213 5.13 -3.63 -6.33
C LEU A 213 5.06 -5.16 -6.30
N ASP A 214 6.11 -5.81 -6.79
CA ASP A 214 6.33 -7.23 -6.56
C ASP A 214 6.76 -7.53 -5.11
N ASP A 215 6.71 -8.80 -4.73
CA ASP A 215 6.98 -9.22 -3.34
C ASP A 215 8.38 -8.84 -2.86
N LYS A 216 9.40 -8.85 -3.73
CA LYS A 216 10.78 -8.50 -3.36
C LYS A 216 10.89 -7.04 -2.97
N HIS A 217 10.45 -6.13 -3.85
CA HIS A 217 10.52 -4.69 -3.61
C HIS A 217 9.60 -4.25 -2.47
N LEU A 218 8.48 -4.95 -2.30
CA LEU A 218 7.56 -4.75 -1.19
C LEU A 218 8.19 -5.08 0.17
N ILE A 219 8.92 -6.20 0.27
CA ILE A 219 9.65 -6.58 1.48
C ILE A 219 10.73 -5.54 1.78
N GLU A 220 11.52 -5.16 0.78
CA GLU A 220 12.60 -4.19 0.94
C GLU A 220 12.06 -2.83 1.41
N LEU A 221 10.97 -2.34 0.81
CA LEU A 221 10.30 -1.11 1.23
C LEU A 221 9.81 -1.19 2.68
N ALA A 222 9.19 -2.30 3.07
CA ALA A 222 8.70 -2.48 4.45
C ALA A 222 9.85 -2.50 5.47
N VAL A 223 10.97 -3.16 5.14
CA VAL A 223 12.16 -3.20 6.00
C VAL A 223 12.77 -1.81 6.14
N ASN A 224 13.00 -1.10 5.03
CA ASN A 224 13.60 0.23 5.05
C ASN A 224 12.72 1.24 5.81
N LEU A 225 11.40 1.18 5.62
CA LEU A 225 10.47 2.02 6.39
C LEU A 225 10.53 1.70 7.88
N ALA A 226 10.61 0.42 8.26
CA ALA A 226 10.74 0.02 9.66
C ALA A 226 12.06 0.51 10.28
N GLU A 227 13.18 0.41 9.54
CA GLU A 227 14.48 0.89 10.00
C GLU A 227 14.46 2.42 10.19
N LEU A 228 13.89 3.16 9.24
CA LEU A 228 13.73 4.61 9.36
C LEU A 228 12.90 5.00 10.61
N ILE A 229 11.79 4.32 10.85
CA ILE A 229 10.95 4.52 12.05
C ILE A 229 11.71 4.17 13.36
N LYS A 230 12.59 3.17 13.33
CA LYS A 230 13.43 2.83 14.50
C LYS A 230 14.46 3.89 14.80
N LEU A 231 15.05 4.50 13.77
CA LEU A 231 16.02 5.58 13.91
C LEU A 231 15.41 6.89 14.41
N ASP A 232 14.11 7.05 14.22
CA ASP A 232 13.38 8.23 14.67
C ASP A 232 13.38 8.35 16.20
N LYS A 233 14.01 9.43 16.69
CA LYS A 233 14.05 9.81 18.12
C LYS A 233 13.03 10.87 18.48
N SER A 234 12.29 11.38 17.50
CA SER A 234 11.27 12.40 17.71
C SER A 234 9.95 11.82 18.27
N GLU A 235 9.01 12.70 18.58
CA GLU A 235 7.66 12.36 19.03
C GLU A 235 6.69 12.05 17.86
N LEU A 236 7.19 11.89 16.64
CA LEU A 236 6.37 11.56 15.47
C LEU A 236 5.58 10.27 15.67
N LYS A 237 4.32 10.30 15.28
CA LYS A 237 3.41 9.15 15.28
C LYS A 237 3.09 8.74 13.85
N PHE A 238 3.17 7.44 13.59
CA PHE A 238 2.95 6.86 12.27
C PHE A 238 1.62 6.12 12.23
N VAL A 239 0.79 6.43 11.25
CA VAL A 239 -0.41 5.66 10.90
C VAL A 239 -0.23 5.11 9.49
N ILE A 240 -0.20 3.79 9.36
CA ILE A 240 0.12 3.12 8.11
C ILE A 240 -1.03 2.18 7.77
N THR A 241 -1.64 2.35 6.60
CA THR A 241 -2.65 1.42 6.11
C THR A 241 -2.10 0.56 4.97
N THR A 242 -2.56 -0.66 4.84
CA THR A 242 -2.22 -1.53 3.72
C THR A 242 -3.29 -2.58 3.47
N HIS A 243 -3.41 -3.02 2.22
CA HIS A 243 -4.19 -4.20 1.83
C HIS A 243 -3.30 -5.44 1.61
N ASN A 244 -1.98 -5.25 1.63
CA ASN A 244 -1.05 -6.34 1.37
C ASN A 244 -0.62 -7.04 2.68
N PRO A 245 -0.94 -8.35 2.85
CA PRO A 245 -0.61 -9.07 4.07
C PRO A 245 0.89 -9.28 4.26
N LEU A 246 1.68 -9.39 3.18
CA LEU A 246 3.14 -9.54 3.28
C LEU A 246 3.77 -8.26 3.83
N PHE A 247 3.41 -7.09 3.29
CA PHE A 247 3.86 -5.80 3.80
C PHE A 247 3.49 -5.62 5.28
N PHE A 248 2.23 -5.93 5.65
CA PHE A 248 1.78 -5.86 7.03
C PHE A 248 2.62 -6.73 7.95
N ASN A 249 2.89 -7.97 7.56
CA ASN A 249 3.65 -8.92 8.36
C ASN A 249 5.13 -8.51 8.49
N VAL A 250 5.78 -8.14 7.39
CA VAL A 250 7.18 -7.71 7.40
C VAL A 250 7.35 -6.48 8.29
N LEU A 251 6.53 -5.45 8.08
CA LEU A 251 6.60 -4.21 8.86
C LEU A 251 6.32 -4.48 10.35
N SER A 252 5.30 -5.28 10.67
CA SER A 252 4.95 -5.60 12.06
C SER A 252 6.03 -6.39 12.79
N ASN A 253 6.77 -7.24 12.09
CA ASN A 253 7.85 -8.05 12.67
C ASN A 253 9.11 -7.22 12.93
N HIS A 254 9.33 -6.15 12.16
CA HIS A 254 10.50 -5.27 12.32
C HIS A 254 10.31 -4.18 13.37
N ILE A 255 9.08 -3.81 13.70
CA ILE A 255 8.80 -2.77 14.72
C ILE A 255 8.60 -3.44 16.08
N SER A 256 9.21 -2.87 17.14
CA SER A 256 9.08 -3.41 18.49
C SER A 256 7.63 -3.38 18.99
N LYS A 257 7.18 -4.46 19.62
CA LYS A 257 5.80 -4.62 20.16
C LYS A 257 5.37 -3.48 21.08
N GLY A 258 6.31 -2.92 21.85
CA GLY A 258 6.03 -1.80 22.74
C GLY A 258 5.60 -0.52 22.01
N LYS A 259 6.10 -0.30 20.81
CA LYS A 259 5.86 0.89 19.97
C LYS A 259 4.73 0.69 18.95
N LEU A 260 4.33 -0.54 18.69
CA LEU A 260 3.38 -0.92 17.62
C LEU A 260 2.00 -1.26 18.17
N LYS A 261 0.96 -0.79 17.48
CA LYS A 261 -0.43 -1.25 17.60
C LYS A 261 -0.90 -1.74 16.24
N LYS A 262 -1.46 -2.95 16.19
CA LYS A 262 -1.96 -3.57 14.96
C LYS A 262 -3.48 -3.58 14.95
N TRP A 263 -4.07 -3.24 13.79
CA TRP A 263 -5.49 -3.13 13.60
C TRP A 263 -5.94 -3.85 12.32
N ILE A 264 -7.17 -4.33 12.32
CA ILE A 264 -7.89 -4.76 11.12
C ILE A 264 -9.13 -3.87 10.99
N LEU A 265 -9.25 -3.21 9.84
CA LEU A 265 -10.42 -2.42 9.50
C LEU A 265 -11.33 -3.23 8.59
N GLU A 266 -12.55 -3.47 9.04
CA GLU A 266 -13.58 -4.17 8.29
C GLU A 266 -14.75 -3.23 8.02
N LYS A 267 -15.50 -3.51 6.95
CA LYS A 267 -16.72 -2.79 6.60
C LYS A 267 -17.91 -3.73 6.78
N ASP A 268 -18.88 -3.31 7.56
CA ASP A 268 -20.11 -4.06 7.78
C ASP A 268 -21.10 -3.89 6.62
N GLN A 269 -22.06 -4.78 6.49
CA GLN A 269 -23.13 -4.75 5.49
C GLN A 269 -23.97 -3.46 5.51
N LYS A 270 -24.01 -2.77 6.65
CA LYS A 270 -24.69 -1.47 6.85
C LYS A 270 -23.86 -0.26 6.48
N ASN A 271 -22.72 -0.43 5.77
CA ASN A 271 -21.73 0.63 5.48
C ASN A 271 -21.12 1.29 6.73
N THR A 272 -21.20 0.66 7.87
CA THR A 272 -20.47 1.04 9.09
C THR A 272 -19.14 0.29 9.15
N PHE A 273 -18.23 0.72 10.03
CA PHE A 273 -16.88 0.20 10.09
C PHE A 273 -16.61 -0.42 11.45
N ILE A 274 -15.71 -1.38 11.50
CA ILE A 274 -15.27 -2.03 12.73
C ILE A 274 -13.74 -2.02 12.72
N LEU A 275 -13.15 -1.39 13.73
CA LEU A 275 -11.70 -1.42 13.96
C LEU A 275 -11.39 -2.44 15.06
N LYS A 276 -10.84 -3.60 14.65
CA LYS A 276 -10.48 -4.71 15.56
C LYS A 276 -8.98 -4.66 15.85
N GLU A 277 -8.61 -4.87 17.10
CA GLU A 277 -7.22 -5.04 17.48
C GLU A 277 -6.70 -6.42 17.10
N GLN A 278 -5.46 -6.47 16.58
CA GLN A 278 -4.75 -7.70 16.24
C GLN A 278 -3.66 -7.99 17.26
N ASP A 279 -4.03 -8.62 18.37
CA ASP A 279 -3.10 -8.88 19.50
C ASP A 279 -2.21 -10.11 19.29
N LYS A 280 -2.57 -11.02 18.37
CA LYS A 280 -1.86 -12.27 18.18
C LYS A 280 -0.48 -12.05 17.59
N ASP A 281 0.50 -12.83 18.06
CA ASP A 281 1.87 -12.88 17.55
C ASP A 281 1.97 -13.51 16.15
N SER A 282 0.95 -14.25 15.74
CA SER A 282 0.89 -14.80 14.40
C SER A 282 0.80 -13.68 13.36
N PRO A 283 1.61 -13.75 12.30
CA PRO A 283 1.45 -12.87 11.16
C PRO A 283 0.01 -12.88 10.66
N PHE A 284 -0.45 -11.78 10.07
CA PHE A 284 -1.74 -11.76 9.42
C PHE A 284 -1.76 -12.86 8.35
N SER A 285 -2.64 -13.82 8.52
CA SER A 285 -2.76 -14.96 7.63
C SER A 285 -4.01 -14.80 6.78
N TYR A 286 -3.82 -14.36 5.55
CA TYR A 286 -4.89 -14.11 4.59
C TYR A 286 -5.81 -15.34 4.40
N HIS A 287 -5.24 -16.55 4.35
CA HIS A 287 -6.01 -17.78 4.20
C HIS A 287 -6.86 -18.10 5.43
N ILE A 288 -6.38 -17.79 6.65
CA ILE A 288 -7.20 -17.93 7.88
C ILE A 288 -8.34 -16.91 7.90
N PHE A 289 -8.09 -15.71 7.41
CA PHE A 289 -9.15 -14.70 7.25
C PHE A 289 -10.23 -15.17 6.26
N LEU A 290 -9.83 -15.64 5.07
CA LEU A 290 -10.76 -16.20 4.08
C LEU A 290 -11.54 -17.38 4.64
N MET A 291 -10.91 -18.22 5.46
CA MET A 291 -11.56 -19.37 6.09
C MET A 291 -12.68 -18.92 7.04
N LYS A 292 -12.43 -17.90 7.87
CA LYS A 292 -13.44 -17.30 8.76
C LYS A 292 -14.58 -16.67 7.99
N GLU A 293 -14.30 -15.97 6.89
CA GLU A 293 -15.30 -15.40 6.02
C GLU A 293 -16.24 -16.47 5.47
N ILE A 294 -15.67 -17.61 5.03
CA ILE A 294 -16.48 -18.75 4.56
C ILE A 294 -17.30 -19.34 5.72
N GLU A 295 -16.73 -19.48 6.92
CA GLU A 295 -17.47 -19.96 8.11
C GLU A 295 -18.64 -19.06 8.46
N GLU A 296 -18.45 -17.75 8.51
CA GLU A 296 -19.50 -16.76 8.76
C GLU A 296 -20.61 -16.84 7.68
N ALA A 297 -20.21 -16.96 6.40
CA ALA A 297 -21.15 -17.10 5.31
C ALA A 297 -21.99 -18.39 5.42
N ILE A 298 -21.41 -19.49 5.87
CA ILE A 298 -22.12 -20.74 6.12
C ILE A 298 -23.09 -20.58 7.29
N GLN A 299 -22.63 -20.01 8.42
CA GLN A 299 -23.44 -19.80 9.62
C GLN A 299 -24.65 -18.87 9.38
N THR A 300 -24.45 -17.82 8.59
CA THR A 300 -25.49 -16.84 8.25
C THR A 300 -26.34 -17.26 7.06
N GLY A 301 -26.04 -18.38 6.40
CA GLY A 301 -26.72 -18.83 5.17
C GLY A 301 -26.41 -17.99 3.93
N GLN A 302 -25.47 -17.02 4.02
CA GLN A 302 -25.11 -16.07 2.96
C GLN A 302 -23.99 -16.56 2.03
N VAL A 303 -23.91 -17.85 1.78
CA VAL A 303 -22.92 -18.44 0.88
C VAL A 303 -23.12 -17.92 -0.54
N ARG A 304 -22.06 -17.41 -1.15
CA ARG A 304 -22.00 -16.92 -2.53
C ARG A 304 -20.93 -17.67 -3.32
N ARG A 305 -20.95 -17.56 -4.64
CA ARG A 305 -20.00 -18.26 -5.52
C ARG A 305 -18.54 -17.94 -5.23
N TYR A 306 -18.21 -16.69 -4.90
CA TYR A 306 -16.83 -16.30 -4.63
C TYR A 306 -16.23 -17.02 -3.41
N HIS A 307 -17.05 -17.55 -2.47
CA HIS A 307 -16.53 -18.36 -1.36
C HIS A 307 -15.90 -19.67 -1.83
N PHE A 308 -16.32 -20.21 -2.97
CA PHE A 308 -15.65 -21.36 -3.59
C PHE A 308 -14.29 -20.97 -4.17
N SER A 309 -14.17 -19.76 -4.73
CA SER A 309 -12.88 -19.19 -5.16
C SER A 309 -11.94 -18.97 -3.98
N ASN A 310 -12.47 -18.45 -2.87
CA ASN A 310 -11.73 -18.28 -1.64
C ASN A 310 -11.21 -19.61 -1.10
N LEU A 311 -12.07 -20.64 -1.10
CA LEU A 311 -11.68 -21.99 -0.67
C LEU A 311 -10.57 -22.57 -1.55
N ARG A 312 -10.69 -22.41 -2.88
CA ARG A 312 -9.62 -22.82 -3.80
C ARG A 312 -8.32 -22.10 -3.53
N ASN A 313 -8.35 -20.79 -3.30
CA ASN A 313 -7.15 -20.01 -2.96
C ASN A 313 -6.50 -20.52 -1.66
N ILE A 314 -7.29 -20.86 -0.64
CA ILE A 314 -6.80 -21.49 0.59
C ILE A 314 -6.09 -22.80 0.27
N LEU A 315 -6.69 -23.68 -0.55
CA LEU A 315 -6.11 -24.97 -0.93
C LEU A 315 -4.81 -24.80 -1.72
N GLU A 316 -4.75 -23.91 -2.69
CA GLU A 316 -3.54 -23.61 -3.48
C GLU A 316 -2.39 -23.11 -2.59
N LYS A 317 -2.66 -22.20 -1.68
CA LYS A 317 -1.64 -21.71 -0.74
C LYS A 317 -1.20 -22.78 0.26
N THR A 318 -2.13 -23.59 0.73
CA THR A 318 -1.84 -24.68 1.67
C THR A 318 -1.02 -25.79 1.00
N SER A 319 -1.35 -26.18 -0.24
CA SER A 319 -0.59 -27.19 -0.99
C SER A 319 0.85 -26.74 -1.21
N THR A 320 1.04 -25.50 -1.67
CA THR A 320 2.36 -24.90 -1.85
C THR A 320 3.17 -24.90 -0.54
N PHE A 321 2.54 -24.51 0.58
CA PHE A 321 3.19 -24.46 1.90
C PHE A 321 3.58 -25.84 2.41
N LEU A 322 2.75 -26.85 2.17
CA LEU A 322 2.99 -28.23 2.59
C LEU A 322 3.86 -29.03 1.61
N GLY A 323 4.23 -28.44 0.46
CA GLY A 323 5.07 -29.07 -0.55
C GLY A 323 4.35 -30.09 -1.43
N TYR A 324 3.03 -29.99 -1.58
CA TYR A 324 2.28 -30.77 -2.56
C TYR A 324 2.40 -30.14 -3.96
N ASP A 325 2.44 -30.97 -4.99
CA ASP A 325 2.53 -30.52 -6.38
C ASP A 325 1.21 -29.91 -6.86
N GLU A 326 0.07 -30.48 -6.42
CA GLU A 326 -1.26 -30.03 -6.82
C GLU A 326 -2.17 -29.77 -5.61
N TRP A 327 -2.97 -28.72 -5.66
CA TRP A 327 -3.91 -28.35 -4.61
C TRP A 327 -5.03 -29.38 -4.39
N ASN A 328 -5.35 -30.17 -5.42
CA ASN A 328 -6.36 -31.22 -5.36
C ASN A 328 -5.95 -32.38 -4.45
N GLU A 329 -4.67 -32.55 -4.17
CA GLU A 329 -4.15 -33.56 -3.23
C GLU A 329 -4.66 -33.34 -1.78
N LEU A 330 -5.07 -32.11 -1.48
CA LEU A 330 -5.66 -31.74 -0.19
C LEU A 330 -7.16 -32.06 -0.10
N LEU A 331 -7.78 -32.50 -1.20
CA LEU A 331 -9.21 -32.83 -1.24
C LEU A 331 -9.51 -34.26 -0.73
N PRO A 332 -10.73 -34.51 -0.27
CA PRO A 332 -11.17 -35.86 0.04
C PRO A 332 -10.97 -36.79 -1.17
N LYS A 333 -10.44 -37.96 -0.94
CA LYS A 333 -10.34 -39.00 -1.97
C LYS A 333 -11.64 -39.80 -2.02
N THR A 334 -12.12 -40.09 -3.23
CA THR A 334 -13.22 -41.04 -3.45
C THR A 334 -12.78 -42.47 -3.14
N GLU A 335 -13.72 -43.41 -3.07
CA GLU A 335 -13.41 -44.85 -2.86
C GLU A 335 -12.39 -45.40 -3.86
N ASP A 336 -12.36 -44.83 -5.07
CA ASP A 336 -11.38 -45.13 -6.12
C ASP A 336 -10.02 -44.42 -5.95
N GLY A 337 -9.79 -43.72 -4.83
CA GLY A 337 -8.54 -43.03 -4.51
C GLY A 337 -8.30 -41.73 -5.28
N LYS A 338 -9.27 -41.20 -6.05
CA LYS A 338 -9.12 -40.02 -6.92
C LYS A 338 -9.82 -38.79 -6.39
N PRO A 339 -9.18 -37.62 -6.30
CA PRO A 339 -9.82 -36.36 -5.86
C PRO A 339 -10.75 -35.73 -6.93
N LYS A 340 -10.76 -36.25 -8.15
CA LYS A 340 -11.39 -35.63 -9.35
C LYS A 340 -12.86 -35.21 -9.18
N ALA A 341 -13.66 -35.93 -8.40
CA ALA A 341 -15.07 -35.60 -8.24
C ALA A 341 -15.27 -34.29 -7.47
N TYR A 342 -14.49 -34.08 -6.41
CA TYR A 342 -14.52 -32.84 -5.61
C TYR A 342 -13.88 -31.68 -6.37
N GLU A 343 -12.78 -31.93 -7.05
CA GLU A 343 -12.07 -30.96 -7.90
C GLU A 343 -12.98 -30.44 -9.01
N ASN A 344 -13.55 -31.31 -9.83
CA ASN A 344 -14.44 -30.95 -10.94
C ASN A 344 -15.65 -30.14 -10.46
N ARG A 345 -16.20 -30.50 -9.30
CA ARG A 345 -17.34 -29.77 -8.75
C ARG A 345 -16.94 -28.38 -8.24
N LEU A 346 -15.80 -28.26 -7.58
CA LEU A 346 -15.27 -26.98 -7.13
C LEU A 346 -14.99 -26.07 -8.34
N ILE A 347 -14.31 -26.59 -9.37
CA ILE A 347 -14.02 -25.88 -10.61
C ILE A 347 -15.32 -25.47 -11.34
N SER A 348 -16.32 -26.34 -11.41
CA SER A 348 -17.60 -26.03 -12.02
C SER A 348 -18.31 -24.87 -11.32
N LEU A 349 -18.37 -24.87 -10.00
CA LEU A 349 -19.00 -23.82 -9.21
C LEU A 349 -18.25 -22.46 -9.32
N TYR A 350 -16.94 -22.51 -9.59
CA TYR A 350 -16.09 -21.34 -9.79
C TYR A 350 -16.17 -20.78 -11.24
N ASN A 351 -16.12 -21.64 -12.27
CA ASN A 351 -15.98 -21.23 -13.67
C ASN A 351 -17.29 -20.74 -14.32
N HIS A 352 -18.44 -21.10 -13.82
CA HIS A 352 -19.73 -20.62 -14.35
C HIS A 352 -19.93 -19.09 -14.25
N SER A 353 -19.02 -18.37 -13.58
CA SER A 353 -19.03 -16.89 -13.54
C SER A 353 -18.51 -16.22 -14.83
N LYS A 354 -17.87 -16.97 -15.75
CA LYS A 354 -17.22 -16.39 -16.95
C LYS A 354 -18.01 -16.51 -18.25
N GLN A 355 -19.09 -17.28 -18.30
CA GLN A 355 -19.74 -17.62 -19.57
C GLN A 355 -21.19 -17.14 -19.78
N SER A 356 -21.84 -16.56 -18.77
CA SER A 356 -23.21 -16.05 -18.96
C SER A 356 -23.36 -14.66 -18.39
N GLY A 357 -23.56 -13.70 -19.26
CA GLY A 357 -24.08 -12.36 -18.96
C GLY A 357 -25.54 -12.37 -18.51
N GLU A 358 -26.07 -13.52 -18.08
CA GLU A 358 -27.46 -13.71 -17.65
C GLU A 358 -27.49 -14.31 -16.25
N GLU A 359 -28.23 -13.61 -15.38
CA GLU A 359 -28.81 -13.98 -14.08
C GLU A 359 -27.85 -14.54 -13.02
N ILE A 360 -27.84 -13.87 -11.87
CA ILE A 360 -27.36 -14.34 -10.59
C ILE A 360 -28.17 -15.58 -10.20
N THR A 361 -27.78 -16.74 -10.71
CA THR A 361 -28.41 -18.01 -10.29
C THR A 361 -28.02 -18.22 -8.83
N GLU A 362 -29.03 -18.22 -7.96
CA GLU A 362 -28.85 -18.53 -6.55
C GLU A 362 -28.20 -19.92 -6.40
N LEU A 363 -27.28 -20.02 -5.44
CA LEU A 363 -26.68 -21.30 -5.11
C LEU A 363 -27.70 -22.24 -4.52
N HIS A 364 -27.77 -23.46 -5.04
CA HIS A 364 -28.60 -24.49 -4.47
C HIS A 364 -28.12 -24.90 -3.07
N ASP A 365 -29.04 -25.29 -2.19
CA ASP A 365 -28.67 -25.77 -0.84
C ASP A 365 -27.70 -26.94 -0.85
N ARG A 366 -27.71 -27.74 -1.90
CA ARG A 366 -26.72 -28.80 -2.13
C ARG A 366 -25.33 -28.29 -2.29
N ASP A 367 -25.12 -27.09 -2.88
CA ASP A 367 -23.80 -26.50 -3.09
C ASP A 367 -23.31 -25.81 -1.81
N LYS A 368 -24.22 -25.19 -1.06
CA LYS A 368 -23.92 -24.65 0.27
C LYS A 368 -23.42 -25.75 1.22
N ARG A 369 -24.14 -26.90 1.26
CA ARG A 369 -23.73 -28.08 2.05
C ARG A 369 -22.40 -28.68 1.57
N PHE A 370 -22.14 -28.62 0.28
CA PHE A 370 -20.86 -29.09 -0.28
C PHE A 370 -19.69 -28.23 0.24
N LEU A 371 -19.82 -26.90 0.23
CA LEU A 371 -18.82 -25.98 0.77
C LEU A 371 -18.54 -26.26 2.25
N GLU A 372 -19.61 -26.41 3.05
CA GLU A 372 -19.53 -26.69 4.48
C GLU A 372 -18.78 -28.00 4.76
N LYS A 373 -19.13 -29.09 4.07
CA LYS A 373 -18.47 -30.39 4.22
C LYS A 373 -16.99 -30.31 3.85
N LEU A 374 -16.68 -29.60 2.77
CA LEU A 374 -15.33 -29.51 2.28
C LEU A 374 -14.45 -28.65 3.22
N LEU A 375 -14.98 -27.53 3.70
CA LEU A 375 -14.29 -26.68 4.69
C LEU A 375 -14.00 -27.45 5.98
N LYS A 376 -14.99 -28.20 6.47
CA LYS A 376 -14.82 -29.05 7.66
C LYS A 376 -13.73 -30.09 7.45
N TYR A 377 -13.74 -30.80 6.32
CA TYR A 377 -12.73 -31.78 5.98
C TYR A 377 -11.33 -31.20 5.98
N ILE A 378 -11.15 -30.02 5.35
CA ILE A 378 -9.85 -29.34 5.26
C ILE A 378 -9.34 -28.95 6.65
N LYS A 379 -10.22 -28.41 7.51
CA LYS A 379 -9.86 -28.05 8.88
C LYS A 379 -9.39 -29.26 9.71
N GLU A 380 -10.11 -30.36 9.63
CA GLU A 380 -9.82 -31.56 10.40
C GLU A 380 -8.56 -32.28 9.91
N ASN A 381 -8.34 -32.38 8.60
CA ASN A 381 -7.23 -33.15 8.05
C ASN A 381 -5.93 -32.38 7.94
N HIS A 382 -5.98 -31.04 7.83
CA HIS A 382 -4.78 -30.19 7.75
C HIS A 382 -4.55 -29.36 9.01
N GLN A 383 -5.22 -29.71 10.13
CA GLN A 383 -5.03 -29.14 11.47
C GLN A 383 -5.15 -27.62 11.55
N PHE A 384 -6.01 -27.01 10.73
CA PHE A 384 -6.32 -25.60 10.88
C PHE A 384 -7.06 -25.34 12.20
N LYS A 385 -6.56 -24.40 12.99
CA LYS A 385 -7.11 -24.03 14.29
C LYS A 385 -7.93 -22.76 14.23
#